data_26b0c166c5237215651733d79d7b257e
#
_entry.id   26b0c166c5237215651733d79d7b257e
#
_cell.length_a   1.000
_cell.length_b   1.000
_cell.length_c   1.000
_cell.angle_alpha   90.00
_cell.angle_beta   90.00
_cell.angle_gamma   90.00
#
_symmetry.space_group_name_H-M   'P 1'
#
loop_
_entity.id
_entity.type
_entity.pdbx_description
1 polymer ?
#
loop_
_entity_poly.entity_id
_entity_poly.type
_entity_poly.pdbx_seq_one_letter_code
_entity_poly.pdbx_strand_id
1 'polypeptide(L)'
;MKKTLLRFFIGHKNGDEYLTSDPSVTIIRERTVTMRVEGGSSMARDTKERILAAALDMFSQNGYAGTNIRELTASLGLVKSGLYKHFKSKEEIWNSLLDEMIAYYDERFGSPEHLPPVPDSLEGLVSMTMQMVDFTIHDENVIKTRKLLTIEQFRDERARDLATEYFLTGLQDMFTPIFAGMMNKGLIHRDDPAMLAFAYTAPISALIHLCDREPDKVDEALAKVEAFSRHFIRTYGVIDNA
;
A
#
# COMPACT_ATOMS: atom_id res chain seq x y z
N MET A 1 18.14 -21.70 -3.22
CA MET A 1 17.67 -20.34 -3.45
C MET A 1 16.19 -20.36 -3.85
N LYS A 2 15.25 -20.71 -2.95
CA LYS A 2 13.79 -20.76 -3.22
C LYS A 2 12.96 -20.64 -1.93
N LYS A 3 13.34 -19.77 -0.97
CA LYS A 3 12.62 -19.64 0.32
C LYS A 3 12.19 -18.21 0.68
N THR A 4 12.28 -17.25 -0.23
CA THR A 4 12.05 -15.83 0.12
C THR A 4 10.72 -15.26 -0.39
N LEU A 5 9.93 -16.00 -1.17
CA LEU A 5 8.77 -15.48 -1.90
C LEU A 5 7.40 -15.69 -1.23
N LEU A 6 7.34 -16.26 -0.02
CA LEU A 6 6.06 -16.55 0.65
C LEU A 6 5.72 -15.59 1.80
N ARG A 7 6.39 -14.45 1.91
CA ARG A 7 6.16 -13.45 2.99
C ARG A 7 5.21 -12.30 2.64
N PHE A 8 4.74 -12.24 1.41
CA PHE A 8 4.08 -11.03 0.88
C PHE A 8 2.58 -10.89 1.18
N PHE A 9 1.90 -11.89 1.76
CA PHE A 9 0.44 -11.81 1.92
C PHE A 9 -0.08 -12.43 3.24
N ILE A 10 0.58 -12.21 4.36
CA ILE A 10 -0.03 -12.54 5.66
C ILE A 10 -0.34 -11.25 6.39
N GLY A 11 -1.57 -10.76 6.18
CA GLY A 11 -2.13 -9.68 6.97
C GLY A 11 -2.19 -10.08 8.45
N HIS A 12 -1.72 -9.21 9.33
CA HIS A 12 -1.94 -9.35 10.77
C HIS A 12 -3.43 -9.22 11.05
N LYS A 13 -4.10 -10.34 11.30
CA LYS A 13 -5.34 -10.34 12.08
C LYS A 13 -5.08 -11.02 13.41
N ASN A 14 -5.51 -10.34 14.49
CA ASN A 14 -5.40 -10.82 15.85
C ASN A 14 -5.93 -12.26 16.00
N GLY A 15 -5.07 -13.16 16.40
CA GLY A 15 -5.40 -14.21 17.36
C GLY A 15 -6.09 -15.48 16.89
N ASP A 16 -6.16 -15.84 15.58
CA ASP A 16 -6.71 -17.14 15.18
C ASP A 16 -5.69 -17.97 14.39
N GLU A 17 -5.40 -19.16 14.90
CA GLU A 17 -4.53 -20.16 14.25
C GLU A 17 -5.23 -20.73 13.00
N TYR A 18 -4.60 -20.56 11.84
CA TYR A 18 -4.99 -21.33 10.65
C TYR A 18 -4.14 -22.58 10.55
N LEU A 19 -4.79 -23.73 10.70
CA LEU A 19 -4.22 -25.06 10.43
C LEU A 19 -4.17 -25.25 8.90
N THR A 20 -2.98 -25.35 8.33
CA THR A 20 -2.80 -25.79 6.95
C THR A 20 -2.58 -27.31 6.94
N SER A 21 -3.23 -28.02 6.01
CA SER A 21 -3.14 -29.46 5.84
C SER A 21 -1.92 -29.92 5.01
N ASP A 22 -0.93 -29.06 4.80
CA ASP A 22 0.28 -29.39 4.04
C ASP A 22 1.42 -29.79 5.00
N PRO A 23 1.87 -31.08 4.97
CA PRO A 23 2.91 -31.59 5.86
C PRO A 23 4.33 -31.07 5.55
N SER A 24 4.51 -30.26 4.50
CA SER A 24 5.80 -29.68 4.12
C SER A 24 6.07 -28.30 4.75
N VAL A 25 5.10 -27.73 5.48
CA VAL A 25 5.24 -26.43 6.13
C VAL A 25 5.78 -26.58 7.55
N THR A 26 7.07 -26.34 7.73
CA THR A 26 7.68 -26.27 9.06
C THR A 26 7.40 -24.90 9.67
N ILE A 27 6.57 -24.85 10.71
CA ILE A 27 6.33 -23.65 11.50
C ILE A 27 7.58 -23.38 12.34
N ILE A 28 8.34 -22.36 11.97
CA ILE A 28 9.42 -21.85 12.82
C ILE A 28 8.76 -20.96 13.87
N ARG A 29 8.59 -21.49 15.09
CA ARG A 29 8.23 -20.67 16.27
C ARG A 29 9.23 -19.53 16.39
N GLU A 30 8.76 -18.30 16.40
CA GLU A 30 9.57 -17.13 16.74
C GLU A 30 10.19 -17.34 18.13
N ARG A 31 11.49 -17.61 18.14
CA ARG A 31 12.28 -17.34 19.33
C ARG A 31 12.36 -15.82 19.43
N THR A 32 11.78 -15.27 20.47
CA THR A 32 12.06 -13.89 20.91
C THR A 32 13.57 -13.77 21.15
N VAL A 33 14.27 -13.32 20.11
CA VAL A 33 15.68 -12.94 20.25
C VAL A 33 15.65 -11.58 20.92
N THR A 34 15.81 -11.55 22.23
CA THR A 34 16.18 -10.35 22.96
C THR A 34 17.58 -9.93 22.50
N MET A 35 17.64 -9.18 21.42
CA MET A 35 18.87 -8.48 21.08
C MET A 35 19.12 -7.43 22.15
N ARG A 36 20.24 -7.59 22.84
CA ARG A 36 20.82 -6.56 23.71
C ARG A 36 21.25 -5.41 22.80
N VAL A 37 20.37 -4.40 22.66
CA VAL A 37 20.63 -3.22 21.82
C VAL A 37 21.51 -2.28 22.62
N GLU A 38 22.64 -1.89 22.04
CA GLU A 38 23.47 -0.79 22.54
C GLU A 38 22.63 0.50 22.55
N GLY A 39 22.42 1.06 23.77
CA GLY A 39 21.28 1.90 24.11
C GLY A 39 21.23 3.32 23.54
N GLY A 40 22.03 3.71 22.57
CA GLY A 40 22.00 5.08 22.01
C GLY A 40 21.36 5.18 20.62
N SER A 41 21.59 4.23 19.75
CA SER A 41 21.12 4.23 18.36
C SER A 41 19.62 3.85 18.22
N SER A 42 19.13 2.98 19.10
CA SER A 42 17.72 2.51 19.09
C SER A 42 16.73 3.60 19.54
N MET A 43 17.01 4.31 20.63
CA MET A 43 16.11 5.38 21.14
C MET A 43 16.03 6.58 20.17
N ALA A 44 17.12 6.91 19.47
CA ALA A 44 17.10 7.99 18.50
C ALA A 44 16.30 7.61 17.25
N ARG A 45 16.39 6.35 16.80
CA ARG A 45 15.60 5.80 15.69
C ARG A 45 14.11 5.76 16.06
N ASP A 46 13.77 5.24 17.22
CA ASP A 46 12.40 5.21 17.76
C ASP A 46 11.79 6.62 17.82
N THR A 47 12.55 7.63 18.28
CA THR A 47 12.07 9.02 18.34
C THR A 47 11.84 9.59 16.93
N LYS A 48 12.69 9.29 15.95
CA LYS A 48 12.54 9.74 14.57
C LYS A 48 11.28 9.16 13.95
N GLU A 49 11.06 7.86 14.10
CA GLU A 49 9.85 7.14 13.62
C GLU A 49 8.57 7.71 14.28
N ARG A 50 8.58 7.98 15.58
CA ARG A 50 7.46 8.62 16.28
C ARG A 50 7.17 10.02 15.77
N ILE A 51 8.18 10.81 15.46
CA ILE A 51 8.00 12.15 14.88
C ILE A 51 7.35 12.04 13.50
N LEU A 52 7.77 11.10 12.65
CA LEU A 52 7.22 10.91 11.31
C LEU A 52 5.78 10.37 11.36
N ALA A 53 5.47 9.45 12.26
CA ALA A 53 4.11 8.97 12.47
C ALA A 53 3.15 10.09 12.92
N ALA A 54 3.58 10.91 13.89
CA ALA A 54 2.78 12.06 14.33
C ALA A 54 2.67 13.14 13.25
N ALA A 55 3.71 13.32 12.44
CA ALA A 55 3.67 14.23 11.30
C ALA A 55 2.68 13.75 10.23
N LEU A 56 2.64 12.45 9.93
CA LEU A 56 1.66 11.86 9.01
C LEU A 56 0.23 12.12 9.50
N ASP A 57 -0.04 11.88 10.79
CA ASP A 57 -1.34 12.16 11.40
C ASP A 57 -1.76 13.61 11.21
N MET A 58 -0.89 14.55 11.55
CA MET A 58 -1.22 15.96 11.50
C MET A 58 -1.29 16.51 10.07
N PHE A 59 -0.36 16.10 9.20
CA PHE A 59 -0.35 16.56 7.81
C PHE A 59 -1.53 15.99 7.02
N SER A 60 -1.96 14.76 7.28
CA SER A 60 -3.12 14.15 6.63
C SER A 60 -4.45 14.82 6.99
N GLN A 61 -4.50 15.55 8.11
CA GLN A 61 -5.68 16.29 8.58
C GLN A 61 -5.65 17.76 8.18
N ASN A 62 -4.50 18.41 8.35
CA ASN A 62 -4.37 19.88 8.28
C ASN A 62 -3.56 20.35 7.06
N GLY A 63 -2.99 19.43 6.30
CA GLY A 63 -2.01 19.73 5.26
C GLY A 63 -0.65 20.16 5.84
N TYR A 64 0.34 20.25 4.95
CA TYR A 64 1.68 20.72 5.32
C TYR A 64 1.63 22.13 5.89
N ALA A 65 1.00 23.08 5.20
CA ALA A 65 0.96 24.48 5.63
C ALA A 65 0.22 24.69 6.97
N GLY A 66 -0.89 23.94 7.18
CA GLY A 66 -1.73 24.05 8.38
C GLY A 66 -1.13 23.41 9.64
N THR A 67 -0.10 22.59 9.53
CA THR A 67 0.52 21.93 10.69
C THR A 67 1.63 22.79 11.29
N ASN A 68 1.60 22.95 12.63
CA ASN A 68 2.57 23.74 13.37
C ASN A 68 3.56 22.81 14.12
N ILE A 69 4.86 23.10 14.02
CA ILE A 69 5.92 22.35 14.74
C ILE A 69 5.73 22.37 16.26
N ARG A 70 5.16 23.43 16.83
CA ARG A 70 4.88 23.49 18.26
C ARG A 70 3.84 22.45 18.67
N GLU A 71 2.79 22.30 17.86
CA GLU A 71 1.72 21.32 18.10
C GLU A 71 2.26 19.90 17.91
N LEU A 72 3.05 19.66 16.86
CA LEU A 72 3.72 18.38 16.63
C LEU A 72 4.63 17.98 17.80
N THR A 73 5.43 18.92 18.34
CA THR A 73 6.27 18.61 19.50
C THR A 73 5.46 18.38 20.77
N ALA A 74 4.37 19.14 20.96
CA ALA A 74 3.48 18.98 22.10
C ALA A 74 2.77 17.62 22.12
N SER A 75 2.31 17.13 20.95
CA SER A 75 1.64 15.82 20.84
C SER A 75 2.57 14.66 21.24
N LEU A 76 3.88 14.84 21.10
CA LEU A 76 4.90 13.84 21.42
C LEU A 76 5.50 14.00 22.84
N GLY A 77 5.09 15.03 23.58
CA GLY A 77 5.73 15.41 24.85
C GLY A 77 7.18 15.89 24.67
N LEU A 78 7.55 16.37 23.49
CA LEU A 78 8.88 16.86 23.18
C LEU A 78 8.93 18.40 23.30
N VAL A 79 10.11 18.89 23.68
CA VAL A 79 10.44 20.32 23.51
C VAL A 79 10.95 20.54 22.08
N LYS A 80 10.77 21.78 21.57
CA LYS A 80 11.17 22.14 20.21
C LYS A 80 12.64 21.79 19.89
N SER A 81 13.56 22.02 20.85
CA SER A 81 14.97 21.63 20.70
C SER A 81 15.19 20.13 20.62
N GLY A 82 14.29 19.31 21.18
CA GLY A 82 14.33 17.85 21.09
C GLY A 82 14.02 17.39 19.65
N LEU A 83 13.00 17.96 19.01
CA LEU A 83 12.68 17.66 17.60
C LEU A 83 13.86 18.07 16.68
N TYR A 84 14.45 19.23 16.88
CA TYR A 84 15.55 19.73 16.04
C TYR A 84 16.86 18.95 16.19
N LYS A 85 16.97 18.01 17.14
CA LYS A 85 18.06 17.03 17.17
C LYS A 85 17.91 15.94 16.09
N HIS A 86 16.67 15.71 15.62
CA HIS A 86 16.34 14.66 14.63
C HIS A 86 16.07 15.23 13.24
N PHE A 87 15.49 16.42 13.15
CA PHE A 87 15.14 17.08 11.89
C PHE A 87 15.47 18.57 11.96
N LYS A 88 16.20 19.08 10.99
CA LYS A 88 16.64 20.49 10.96
C LYS A 88 15.51 21.48 10.67
N SER A 89 14.46 21.02 9.99
CA SER A 89 13.33 21.85 9.57
C SER A 89 12.05 21.03 9.43
N LYS A 90 10.90 21.71 9.30
CA LYS A 90 9.62 21.10 8.93
C LYS A 90 9.68 20.48 7.54
N GLU A 91 10.44 21.11 6.64
CA GLU A 91 10.66 20.60 5.29
C GLU A 91 11.45 19.28 5.28
N GLU A 92 12.44 19.11 6.17
CA GLU A 92 13.14 17.84 6.31
C GLU A 92 12.22 16.73 6.83
N ILE A 93 11.29 17.06 7.76
CA ILE A 93 10.24 16.12 8.20
C ILE A 93 9.35 15.73 7.01
N TRP A 94 8.92 16.71 6.23
CA TRP A 94 8.11 16.51 5.04
C TRP A 94 8.78 15.57 4.03
N ASN A 95 10.01 15.88 3.65
CA ASN A 95 10.74 15.06 2.68
C ASN A 95 11.00 13.64 3.19
N SER A 96 11.38 13.51 4.48
CA SER A 96 11.57 12.19 5.09
C SER A 96 10.27 11.38 5.16
N LEU A 97 9.14 12.06 5.39
CA LEU A 97 7.83 11.41 5.39
C LEU A 97 7.47 10.88 4.00
N LEU A 98 7.70 11.66 2.94
CA LEU A 98 7.48 11.20 1.57
C LEU A 98 8.40 10.02 1.21
N ASP A 99 9.65 10.02 1.67
CA ASP A 99 10.57 8.87 1.48
C ASP A 99 10.06 7.61 2.19
N GLU A 100 9.54 7.73 3.42
CA GLU A 100 8.96 6.59 4.14
C GLU A 100 7.67 6.08 3.50
N MET A 101 6.84 6.96 2.95
CA MET A 101 5.67 6.56 2.18
C MET A 101 6.04 5.71 0.97
N ILE A 102 7.03 6.14 0.18
CA ILE A 102 7.54 5.38 -0.96
C ILE A 102 8.00 3.99 -0.51
N ALA A 103 8.88 3.93 0.50
CA ALA A 103 9.40 2.67 1.02
C ALA A 103 8.28 1.74 1.53
N TYR A 104 7.25 2.30 2.18
CA TYR A 104 6.11 1.54 2.69
C TYR A 104 5.25 0.95 1.56
N TYR A 105 5.01 1.71 0.48
CA TYR A 105 4.30 1.22 -0.70
C TYR A 105 5.10 0.15 -1.43
N ASP A 106 6.40 0.36 -1.64
CA ASP A 106 7.30 -0.60 -2.29
C ASP A 106 7.35 -1.94 -1.54
N GLU A 107 7.37 -1.89 -0.22
CA GLU A 107 7.34 -3.10 0.61
C GLU A 107 6.02 -3.88 0.46
N ARG A 108 4.89 -3.21 0.26
CA ARG A 108 3.55 -3.83 0.25
C ARG A 108 3.07 -4.23 -1.13
N PHE A 109 3.33 -3.42 -2.13
CA PHE A 109 2.82 -3.62 -3.49
C PHE A 109 3.91 -4.06 -4.49
N GLY A 110 5.15 -4.10 -4.05
CA GLY A 110 6.31 -4.29 -4.90
C GLY A 110 6.83 -2.97 -5.48
N SER A 111 8.08 -3.00 -5.91
CA SER A 111 8.71 -1.92 -6.66
C SER A 111 8.67 -2.22 -8.15
N PRO A 112 9.00 -1.27 -9.04
CA PRO A 112 9.14 -1.52 -10.47
C PRO A 112 10.07 -2.69 -10.81
N GLU A 113 11.01 -3.02 -9.89
CA GLU A 113 11.96 -4.13 -10.05
C GLU A 113 11.43 -5.45 -9.46
N HIS A 114 10.37 -5.43 -8.64
CA HIS A 114 9.82 -6.57 -7.92
C HIS A 114 8.30 -6.59 -7.97
N LEU A 115 7.76 -6.80 -9.17
CA LEU A 115 6.32 -6.85 -9.39
C LEU A 115 5.69 -8.13 -8.78
N PRO A 116 4.39 -8.10 -8.42
CA PRO A 116 3.66 -9.27 -7.98
C PRO A 116 3.70 -10.38 -9.05
N PRO A 117 3.64 -11.66 -8.63
CA PRO A 117 3.61 -12.76 -9.58
C PRO A 117 2.33 -12.74 -10.42
N VAL A 118 2.46 -13.13 -11.70
CA VAL A 118 1.31 -13.28 -12.60
C VAL A 118 0.39 -14.38 -12.07
N PRO A 119 -0.91 -14.13 -11.84
CA PRO A 119 -1.87 -15.13 -11.39
C PRO A 119 -1.89 -16.37 -12.27
N ASP A 120 -2.12 -17.53 -11.65
CA ASP A 120 -2.19 -18.81 -12.36
C ASP A 120 -3.62 -19.19 -12.78
N SER A 121 -4.60 -18.37 -12.47
CA SER A 121 -6.01 -18.56 -12.82
C SER A 121 -6.77 -17.22 -12.88
N LEU A 122 -7.94 -17.25 -13.49
CA LEU A 122 -8.85 -16.10 -13.51
C LEU A 122 -9.31 -15.70 -12.09
N GLU A 123 -9.64 -16.68 -11.24
CA GLU A 123 -9.98 -16.43 -9.83
C GLU A 123 -8.79 -15.89 -9.03
N GLY A 124 -7.56 -16.27 -9.40
CA GLY A 124 -6.34 -15.71 -8.83
C GLY A 124 -6.22 -14.20 -9.04
N LEU A 125 -6.62 -13.69 -10.21
CA LEU A 125 -6.70 -12.25 -10.47
C LEU A 125 -7.71 -11.57 -9.54
N VAL A 126 -8.91 -12.14 -9.39
CA VAL A 126 -9.94 -11.59 -8.49
C VAL A 126 -9.43 -11.56 -7.06
N SER A 127 -8.87 -12.67 -6.58
CA SER A 127 -8.33 -12.78 -5.21
C SER A 127 -7.21 -11.78 -4.95
N MET A 128 -6.25 -11.64 -5.87
CA MET A 128 -5.16 -10.67 -5.78
C MET A 128 -5.69 -9.24 -5.71
N THR A 129 -6.65 -8.90 -6.59
CA THR A 129 -7.27 -7.57 -6.60
C THR A 129 -7.99 -7.28 -5.30
N MET A 130 -8.79 -8.22 -4.80
CA MET A 130 -9.53 -8.03 -3.54
C MET A 130 -8.61 -7.85 -2.34
N GLN A 131 -7.54 -8.65 -2.23
CA GLN A 131 -6.56 -8.50 -1.16
C GLN A 131 -5.84 -7.13 -1.22
N MET A 132 -5.46 -6.70 -2.41
CA MET A 132 -4.81 -5.40 -2.61
C MET A 132 -5.73 -4.24 -2.25
N VAL A 133 -7.00 -4.29 -2.69
CA VAL A 133 -7.99 -3.25 -2.40
C VAL A 133 -8.35 -3.24 -0.92
N ASP A 134 -8.59 -4.40 -0.31
CA ASP A 134 -8.90 -4.52 1.12
C ASP A 134 -7.78 -3.90 1.98
N PHE A 135 -6.51 -4.24 1.69
CA PHE A 135 -5.38 -3.60 2.35
C PHE A 135 -5.37 -2.08 2.13
N THR A 136 -5.55 -1.64 0.88
CA THR A 136 -5.49 -0.23 0.50
C THR A 136 -6.52 0.63 1.23
N ILE A 137 -7.72 0.10 1.51
CA ILE A 137 -8.79 0.85 2.16
C ILE A 137 -8.87 0.68 3.68
N HIS A 138 -8.13 -0.29 4.27
CA HIS A 138 -8.13 -0.52 5.71
C HIS A 138 -6.81 -0.16 6.40
N ASP A 139 -5.70 -0.11 5.67
CA ASP A 139 -4.42 0.28 6.27
C ASP A 139 -4.39 1.79 6.59
N GLU A 140 -4.23 2.12 7.87
CA GLU A 140 -4.28 3.51 8.34
C GLU A 140 -3.20 4.40 7.72
N ASN A 141 -1.99 3.89 7.50
CA ASN A 141 -0.90 4.66 6.93
C ASN A 141 -1.17 4.94 5.44
N VAL A 142 -1.70 3.96 4.72
CA VAL A 142 -2.09 4.11 3.31
C VAL A 142 -3.24 5.12 3.16
N ILE A 143 -4.26 5.06 4.04
CA ILE A 143 -5.36 6.04 4.07
C ILE A 143 -4.84 7.45 4.34
N LYS A 144 -4.00 7.63 5.37
CA LYS A 144 -3.41 8.92 5.72
C LYS A 144 -2.53 9.46 4.59
N THR A 145 -1.76 8.60 3.95
CA THR A 145 -0.94 8.93 2.77
C THR A 145 -1.81 9.44 1.62
N ARG A 146 -2.87 8.72 1.23
CA ARG A 146 -3.77 9.19 0.17
C ARG A 146 -4.42 10.53 0.50
N LYS A 147 -4.89 10.72 1.74
CA LYS A 147 -5.46 12.00 2.19
C LYS A 147 -4.44 13.11 2.08
N LEU A 148 -3.23 12.89 2.55
CA LEU A 148 -2.15 13.88 2.50
C LEU A 148 -1.80 14.26 1.06
N LEU A 149 -1.58 13.28 0.19
CA LEU A 149 -1.27 13.52 -1.23
C LEU A 149 -2.45 14.24 -1.92
N THR A 150 -3.70 13.89 -1.60
CA THR A 150 -4.88 14.57 -2.14
C THR A 150 -4.93 16.05 -1.75
N ILE A 151 -4.49 16.41 -0.54
CA ILE A 151 -4.46 17.81 -0.07
C ILE A 151 -3.32 18.59 -0.74
N GLU A 152 -2.14 17.98 -0.88
CA GLU A 152 -0.91 18.69 -1.25
C GLU A 152 -0.56 18.61 -2.74
N GLN A 153 -1.18 17.74 -3.53
CA GLN A 153 -0.86 17.53 -4.96
C GLN A 153 -0.88 18.79 -5.82
N PHE A 154 -1.60 19.83 -5.41
CA PHE A 154 -1.68 21.11 -6.16
C PHE A 154 -0.75 22.18 -5.61
N ARG A 155 0.02 21.89 -4.55
CA ARG A 155 0.88 22.84 -3.85
C ARG A 155 2.34 22.42 -3.81
N ASP A 156 2.59 21.13 -3.89
CA ASP A 156 3.92 20.52 -3.82
C ASP A 156 4.12 19.59 -5.01
N GLU A 157 5.23 19.78 -5.74
CA GLU A 157 5.51 19.05 -6.98
C GLU A 157 5.74 17.56 -6.72
N ARG A 158 6.46 17.22 -5.66
CA ARG A 158 6.74 15.84 -5.29
C ARG A 158 5.47 15.12 -4.82
N ALA A 159 4.60 15.79 -4.06
CA ALA A 159 3.31 15.24 -3.68
C ALA A 159 2.40 15.02 -4.90
N ARG A 160 2.43 15.92 -5.89
CA ARG A 160 1.72 15.75 -7.16
C ARG A 160 2.19 14.51 -7.91
N ASP A 161 3.50 14.34 -8.03
CA ASP A 161 4.08 13.23 -8.78
C ASP A 161 3.75 11.89 -8.10
N LEU A 162 3.87 11.82 -6.77
CA LEU A 162 3.45 10.65 -5.98
C LEU A 162 1.94 10.38 -6.07
N ALA A 163 1.11 11.43 -6.06
CA ALA A 163 -0.33 11.28 -6.26
C ALA A 163 -0.66 10.70 -7.63
N THR A 164 0.02 11.15 -8.68
CA THR A 164 -0.14 10.62 -10.05
C THR A 164 0.29 9.15 -10.10
N GLU A 165 1.43 8.81 -9.52
CA GLU A 165 1.94 7.45 -9.48
C GLU A 165 1.01 6.52 -8.70
N TYR A 166 0.67 6.85 -7.47
CA TYR A 166 -0.12 5.94 -6.61
C TYR A 166 -1.59 5.86 -6.96
N PHE A 167 -2.16 6.90 -7.56
CA PHE A 167 -3.60 6.93 -7.88
C PHE A 167 -3.92 6.50 -9.31
N LEU A 168 -2.92 6.50 -10.20
CA LEU A 168 -3.17 6.26 -11.62
C LEU A 168 -2.08 5.38 -12.27
N THR A 169 -0.88 5.93 -12.49
CA THR A 169 0.11 5.29 -13.38
C THR A 169 0.72 4.03 -12.78
N GLY A 170 1.05 4.02 -11.51
CA GLY A 170 1.68 2.86 -10.85
C GLY A 170 0.79 1.61 -10.84
N LEU A 171 -0.54 1.78 -10.68
CA LEU A 171 -1.48 0.66 -10.85
C LEU A 171 -1.48 0.12 -12.28
N GLN A 172 -1.44 1.00 -13.28
CA GLN A 172 -1.37 0.58 -14.68
C GLN A 172 -0.06 -0.12 -15.00
N ASP A 173 1.06 0.42 -14.51
CA ASP A 173 2.39 -0.16 -14.69
C ASP A 173 2.51 -1.53 -14.03
N MET A 174 1.87 -1.74 -12.89
CA MET A 174 1.80 -3.04 -12.22
C MET A 174 0.91 -4.05 -12.96
N PHE A 175 -0.29 -3.65 -13.41
CA PHE A 175 -1.22 -4.57 -14.06
C PHE A 175 -0.89 -4.86 -15.53
N THR A 176 -0.18 -3.99 -16.23
CA THR A 176 0.23 -4.21 -17.63
C THR A 176 1.02 -5.53 -17.81
N PRO A 177 2.12 -5.78 -17.08
CA PRO A 177 2.84 -7.04 -17.19
C PRO A 177 2.04 -8.25 -16.66
N ILE A 178 1.14 -8.05 -15.70
CA ILE A 178 0.24 -9.10 -15.20
C ILE A 178 -0.68 -9.55 -16.34
N PHE A 179 -1.35 -8.65 -17.04
CA PHE A 179 -2.22 -9.02 -18.16
C PHE A 179 -1.43 -9.60 -19.34
N ALA A 180 -0.26 -9.04 -19.67
CA ALA A 180 0.61 -9.66 -20.67
C ALA A 180 0.99 -11.12 -20.30
N GLY A 181 1.33 -11.35 -19.04
CA GLY A 181 1.62 -12.69 -18.51
C GLY A 181 0.41 -13.64 -18.55
N MET A 182 -0.78 -13.16 -18.20
CA MET A 182 -2.03 -13.94 -18.28
C MET A 182 -2.40 -14.30 -19.72
N MET A 183 -2.19 -13.37 -20.68
CA MET A 183 -2.33 -13.66 -22.11
C MET A 183 -1.36 -14.75 -22.57
N ASN A 184 -0.09 -14.70 -22.13
CA ASN A 184 0.92 -15.70 -22.46
C ASN A 184 0.62 -17.07 -21.85
N LYS A 185 -0.08 -17.10 -20.70
CA LYS A 185 -0.59 -18.34 -20.08
C LYS A 185 -1.89 -18.85 -20.74
N GLY A 186 -2.48 -18.11 -21.68
CA GLY A 186 -3.77 -18.44 -22.30
C GLY A 186 -4.98 -18.29 -21.37
N LEU A 187 -4.84 -17.56 -20.28
CA LEU A 187 -5.93 -17.33 -19.31
C LEU A 187 -6.91 -16.25 -19.78
N ILE A 188 -6.44 -15.26 -20.52
CA ILE A 188 -7.27 -14.21 -21.11
C ILE A 188 -6.99 -14.08 -22.60
N HIS A 189 -7.97 -13.59 -23.35
CA HIS A 189 -7.83 -13.33 -24.78
C HIS A 189 -6.73 -12.30 -25.04
N ARG A 190 -6.09 -12.42 -26.22
CA ARG A 190 -5.07 -11.45 -26.65
C ARG A 190 -5.69 -10.11 -26.93
N ASP A 191 -5.15 -9.05 -26.31
CA ASP A 191 -5.55 -7.67 -26.45
C ASP A 191 -4.32 -6.77 -26.12
N ASP A 192 -4.49 -5.45 -26.11
CA ASP A 192 -3.49 -4.52 -25.60
C ASP A 192 -3.43 -4.59 -24.06
N PRO A 193 -2.35 -5.10 -23.46
CA PRO A 193 -2.26 -5.25 -22.02
C PRO A 193 -2.27 -3.92 -21.26
N ALA A 194 -1.77 -2.83 -21.87
CA ALA A 194 -1.78 -1.51 -21.24
C ALA A 194 -3.21 -0.92 -21.23
N MET A 195 -3.97 -1.12 -22.31
CA MET A 195 -5.36 -0.70 -22.36
C MET A 195 -6.24 -1.50 -21.39
N LEU A 196 -6.00 -2.81 -21.26
CA LEU A 196 -6.67 -3.62 -20.24
C LEU A 196 -6.33 -3.18 -18.82
N ALA A 197 -5.05 -2.86 -18.54
CA ALA A 197 -4.63 -2.34 -17.25
C ALA A 197 -5.32 -1.02 -16.92
N PHE A 198 -5.38 -0.09 -17.87
CA PHE A 198 -6.11 1.17 -17.70
C PHE A 198 -7.60 0.93 -17.43
N ALA A 199 -8.28 0.13 -18.26
CA ALA A 199 -9.70 -0.15 -18.12
C ALA A 199 -10.04 -0.87 -16.80
N TYR A 200 -9.13 -1.73 -16.31
CA TYR A 200 -9.32 -2.49 -15.08
C TYR A 200 -9.07 -1.64 -13.83
N THR A 201 -8.01 -0.85 -13.82
CA THR A 201 -7.58 -0.14 -12.60
C THR A 201 -8.34 1.17 -12.37
N ALA A 202 -8.77 1.87 -13.41
CA ALA A 202 -9.43 3.17 -13.28
C ALA A 202 -10.72 3.14 -12.42
N PRO A 203 -11.69 2.22 -12.63
CA PRO A 203 -12.87 2.15 -11.77
C PRO A 203 -12.55 1.70 -10.34
N ILE A 204 -11.53 0.85 -10.14
CA ILE A 204 -11.08 0.41 -8.82
C ILE A 204 -10.50 1.60 -8.05
N SER A 205 -9.61 2.38 -8.68
CA SER A 205 -9.05 3.59 -8.09
C SER A 205 -10.15 4.60 -7.70
N ALA A 206 -11.16 4.78 -8.55
CA ALA A 206 -12.29 5.65 -8.26
C ALA A 206 -13.08 5.20 -7.02
N LEU A 207 -13.28 3.88 -6.83
CA LEU A 207 -13.96 3.31 -5.67
C LEU A 207 -13.12 3.44 -4.38
N ILE A 208 -11.81 3.27 -4.46
CA ILE A 208 -10.90 3.52 -3.34
C ILE A 208 -11.00 4.99 -2.88
N HIS A 209 -10.98 5.93 -3.81
CA HIS A 209 -11.15 7.35 -3.48
C HIS A 209 -12.55 7.71 -2.97
N LEU A 210 -13.58 6.95 -3.34
CA LEU A 210 -14.90 7.08 -2.73
C LEU A 210 -14.85 6.74 -1.24
N CYS A 211 -14.18 5.65 -0.85
CA CYS A 211 -14.04 5.24 0.54
C CYS A 211 -13.33 6.31 1.42
N ASP A 212 -12.39 7.07 0.86
CA ASP A 212 -11.75 8.17 1.58
C ASP A 212 -12.70 9.33 1.90
N ARG A 213 -13.73 9.54 1.08
CA ARG A 213 -14.73 10.62 1.24
C ARG A 213 -15.96 10.14 2.01
N GLU A 214 -16.36 8.91 1.80
CA GLU A 214 -17.57 8.29 2.33
C GLU A 214 -17.23 6.93 2.96
N PRO A 215 -16.64 6.91 4.19
CA PRO A 215 -16.17 5.68 4.83
C PRO A 215 -17.29 4.67 5.12
N ASP A 216 -18.53 5.10 5.21
CA ASP A 216 -19.71 4.27 5.35
C ASP A 216 -20.03 3.42 4.10
N LYS A 217 -19.42 3.73 2.96
CA LYS A 217 -19.57 3.00 1.70
C LYS A 217 -18.51 1.94 1.41
N VAL A 218 -17.65 1.63 2.36
CA VAL A 218 -16.55 0.67 2.18
C VAL A 218 -17.08 -0.69 1.74
N ASP A 219 -18.09 -1.26 2.41
CA ASP A 219 -18.64 -2.57 2.06
C ASP A 219 -19.27 -2.56 0.65
N GLU A 220 -19.97 -1.47 0.29
CA GLU A 220 -20.54 -1.30 -1.06
C GLU A 220 -19.44 -1.19 -2.12
N ALA A 221 -18.38 -0.47 -1.84
CA ALA A 221 -17.25 -0.32 -2.75
C ALA A 221 -16.52 -1.65 -2.97
N LEU A 222 -16.26 -2.42 -1.90
CA LEU A 222 -15.67 -3.77 -1.98
C LEU A 222 -16.52 -4.70 -2.82
N ALA A 223 -17.84 -4.74 -2.57
CA ALA A 223 -18.77 -5.57 -3.36
C ALA A 223 -18.76 -5.16 -4.85
N LYS A 224 -18.65 -3.86 -5.16
CA LYS A 224 -18.52 -3.38 -6.53
C LYS A 224 -17.20 -3.76 -7.19
N VAL A 225 -16.08 -3.70 -6.45
CA VAL A 225 -14.76 -4.14 -6.96
C VAL A 225 -14.81 -5.62 -7.28
N GLU A 226 -15.36 -6.46 -6.40
CA GLU A 226 -15.48 -7.90 -6.65
C GLU A 226 -16.38 -8.17 -7.88
N ALA A 227 -17.56 -7.57 -7.93
CA ALA A 227 -18.48 -7.73 -9.05
C ALA A 227 -17.87 -7.28 -10.38
N PHE A 228 -17.13 -6.17 -10.37
CA PHE A 228 -16.40 -5.67 -11.54
C PHE A 228 -15.26 -6.62 -11.95
N SER A 229 -14.45 -7.10 -11.02
CA SER A 229 -13.39 -8.05 -11.31
C SER A 229 -13.92 -9.36 -11.89
N ARG A 230 -15.03 -9.86 -11.34
CA ARG A 230 -15.73 -11.04 -11.90
C ARG A 230 -16.37 -10.77 -13.27
N HIS A 231 -16.87 -9.57 -13.51
CA HIS A 231 -17.34 -9.17 -14.85
C HIS A 231 -16.17 -9.14 -15.84
N PHE A 232 -15.03 -8.57 -15.44
CA PHE A 232 -13.83 -8.50 -16.27
C PHE A 232 -13.34 -9.88 -16.70
N ILE A 233 -13.20 -10.83 -15.77
CA ILE A 233 -12.76 -12.18 -16.11
C ILE A 233 -13.77 -12.95 -16.97
N ARG A 234 -15.07 -12.67 -16.88
CA ARG A 234 -16.09 -13.24 -17.81
C ARG A 234 -15.98 -12.65 -19.21
N THR A 235 -15.55 -11.39 -19.32
CA THR A 235 -15.46 -10.68 -20.62
C THR A 235 -14.19 -11.05 -21.36
N TYR A 236 -13.06 -11.11 -20.65
CA TYR A 236 -11.74 -11.29 -21.26
C TYR A 236 -11.12 -12.66 -21.01
N GLY A 237 -11.67 -13.45 -20.08
CA GLY A 237 -11.18 -14.78 -19.76
C GLY A 237 -11.43 -15.78 -20.88
N VAL A 238 -10.47 -16.67 -21.11
CA VAL A 238 -10.66 -17.84 -21.96
C VAL A 238 -11.42 -18.87 -21.11
N ILE A 239 -12.68 -19.11 -21.45
CA ILE A 239 -13.51 -20.14 -20.84
C ILE A 239 -13.38 -21.36 -21.76
N ASP A 240 -12.73 -22.43 -21.29
CA ASP A 240 -12.79 -23.71 -21.98
C ASP A 240 -14.24 -24.19 -21.98
N ASN A 241 -14.90 -24.04 -23.12
CA ASN A 241 -16.19 -24.70 -23.36
C ASN A 241 -15.89 -26.20 -23.53
N ALA A 242 -15.81 -26.94 -22.41
CA ALA A 242 -15.74 -28.37 -22.40
C ALA A 242 -17.12 -28.99 -22.70
#